data_4fc88e6da2cc4541d78b473ee654873f
#
_entry.id   4fc88e6da2cc4541d78b473ee654873f
#
_cell.length_a   1.000
_cell.length_b   1.000
_cell.length_c   1.000
_cell.angle_alpha   90.00
_cell.angle_beta   90.00
_cell.angle_gamma   90.00
#
_symmetry.space_group_name_H-M   'P 1'
#
loop_
_entity.id
_entity.type
_entity.pdbx_description
1 polymer ?
#
loop_
_entity_poly.entity_id
_entity_poly.type
_entity_poly.pdbx_seq_one_letter_code
_entity_poly.pdbx_strand_id
1 'polypeptide(L)'
;MRLAVLTWNLYHGRAIPPAGRDLLPDFAAALAGWNWDLALLQEVPPWWPRELAHAAGAEQRLVMTSRNQLLPVRRLLAIRRPDLMRSGGGGCNAILARGTTIAEHRRLRLCRLPEQRWLHAIRLASGIWAANLHATAHDSARAAREAAQASAATLSWAAGAPAVLGGDFNLRRLELDGWDHAGGHDVDHIFVSGPAPTSQAHTLDHGSLSDHAPVMVTLEG
;
A
#
# COMPACT_ATOMS: atom_id res chain seq x y z
N MET A 1 -20.51 8.59 5.12
CA MET A 1 -19.43 8.15 6.07
C MET A 1 -18.11 8.72 5.55
N ARG A 2 -17.35 9.40 6.41
CA ARG A 2 -16.02 9.94 6.02
C ARG A 2 -14.95 8.85 6.17
N LEU A 3 -14.07 8.72 5.16
CA LEU A 3 -12.98 7.74 5.14
C LEU A 3 -11.74 8.40 4.55
N ALA A 4 -10.70 8.56 5.34
CA ALA A 4 -9.40 9.06 4.90
C ALA A 4 -8.51 7.89 4.47
N VAL A 5 -8.11 7.88 3.20
CA VAL A 5 -7.29 6.82 2.60
C VAL A 5 -5.91 7.34 2.28
N LEU A 6 -4.90 6.63 2.76
CA LEU A 6 -3.49 6.87 2.50
C LEU A 6 -2.93 5.74 1.63
N THR A 7 -2.12 6.05 0.63
CA THR A 7 -1.22 5.08 -0.01
C THR A 7 0.22 5.54 0.11
N TRP A 8 1.15 4.61 0.39
CA TRP A 8 2.57 4.92 0.51
C TRP A 8 3.46 3.70 0.25
N ASN A 9 4.36 3.80 -0.71
CA ASN A 9 5.45 2.86 -0.89
C ASN A 9 6.57 3.20 0.12
N LEU A 10 6.95 2.24 0.99
CA LEU A 10 7.92 2.48 2.08
C LEU A 10 9.38 2.28 1.68
N TYR A 11 9.64 2.04 0.39
CA TYR A 11 11.00 1.86 -0.14
C TYR A 11 11.85 0.88 0.68
N HIS A 12 11.26 -0.26 1.07
CA HIS A 12 11.86 -1.26 1.95
C HIS A 12 12.36 -0.71 3.30
N GLY A 13 11.75 0.36 3.81
CA GLY A 13 12.13 1.00 5.06
C GLY A 13 13.40 1.85 4.97
N ARG A 14 13.67 2.44 3.82
CA ARG A 14 14.84 3.28 3.57
C ARG A 14 14.50 4.76 3.51
N ALA A 15 15.54 5.59 3.60
CA ALA A 15 15.48 7.04 3.41
C ALA A 15 16.38 7.48 2.25
N ILE A 16 16.14 8.70 1.75
CA ILE A 16 16.98 9.40 0.79
C ILE A 16 17.38 10.77 1.37
N PRO A 17 18.67 11.00 1.67
CA PRO A 17 19.82 10.07 1.53
C PRO A 17 19.74 8.92 2.54
N PRO A 18 20.54 7.84 2.34
CA PRO A 18 20.59 6.69 3.25
C PRO A 18 20.88 7.10 4.68
N ALA A 19 20.09 6.59 5.64
CA ALA A 19 20.15 6.99 7.05
C ALA A 19 21.17 6.20 7.90
N GLY A 20 21.63 5.04 7.42
CA GLY A 20 22.60 4.19 8.15
C GLY A 20 22.05 3.52 9.41
N ARG A 21 20.74 3.62 9.70
CA ARG A 21 20.09 3.09 10.90
C ARG A 21 18.71 2.48 10.58
N ASP A 22 18.17 1.71 11.51
CA ASP A 22 16.77 1.25 11.42
C ASP A 22 15.80 2.44 11.50
N LEU A 23 14.90 2.52 10.53
CA LEU A 23 13.92 3.60 10.39
C LEU A 23 12.49 3.17 10.80
N LEU A 24 12.32 1.96 11.33
CA LEU A 24 10.99 1.53 11.81
C LEU A 24 10.36 2.55 12.77
N PRO A 25 11.10 3.11 13.77
CA PRO A 25 10.52 4.11 14.65
C PRO A 25 10.05 5.38 13.93
N ASP A 26 10.78 5.83 12.90
CA ASP A 26 10.46 7.04 12.14
C ASP A 26 9.21 6.83 11.26
N PHE A 27 9.14 5.72 10.52
CA PHE A 27 7.95 5.36 9.75
C PHE A 27 6.73 5.12 10.65
N ALA A 28 6.92 4.52 11.82
CA ALA A 28 5.86 4.32 12.79
C ALA A 28 5.35 5.65 13.35
N ALA A 29 6.24 6.59 13.67
CA ALA A 29 5.89 7.93 14.14
C ALA A 29 5.14 8.73 13.07
N ALA A 30 5.59 8.69 11.81
CA ALA A 30 4.91 9.34 10.69
C ALA A 30 3.48 8.79 10.51
N LEU A 31 3.32 7.46 10.41
CA LEU A 31 2.01 6.83 10.29
C LEU A 31 1.10 7.09 11.50
N ALA A 32 1.64 7.10 12.71
CA ALA A 32 0.85 7.41 13.91
C ALA A 32 0.41 8.87 13.96
N GLY A 33 1.22 9.80 13.45
CA GLY A 33 0.97 11.24 13.48
C GLY A 33 -0.01 11.74 12.43
N TRP A 34 -0.23 11.00 11.34
CA TRP A 34 -1.18 11.39 10.30
C TRP A 34 -2.59 10.89 10.58
N ASN A 35 -3.59 11.64 10.08
CA ASN A 35 -5.01 11.37 10.31
C ASN A 35 -5.61 10.60 9.12
N TRP A 36 -5.40 9.28 9.07
CA TRP A 36 -5.96 8.35 8.10
C TRP A 36 -6.79 7.26 8.80
N ASP A 37 -7.74 6.67 8.06
CA ASP A 37 -8.55 5.53 8.50
C ASP A 37 -8.05 4.22 7.84
N LEU A 38 -7.61 4.31 6.58
CA LEU A 38 -7.00 3.21 5.81
C LEU A 38 -5.62 3.62 5.31
N ALA A 39 -4.61 2.77 5.50
CA ALA A 39 -3.30 2.93 4.89
C ALA A 39 -2.94 1.71 4.03
N LEU A 40 -2.69 1.96 2.74
CA LEU A 40 -2.29 1.00 1.73
C LEU A 40 -0.79 1.12 1.53
N LEU A 41 -0.01 0.17 2.05
CA LEU A 41 1.44 0.25 2.12
C LEU A 41 2.09 -0.76 1.19
N GLN A 42 3.12 -0.34 0.43
CA GLN A 42 3.90 -1.18 -0.46
C GLN A 42 5.36 -1.21 -0.02
N GLU A 43 6.10 -2.20 -0.49
CA GLU A 43 7.52 -2.44 -0.14
C GLU A 43 7.82 -2.44 1.37
N VAL A 44 6.87 -2.92 2.16
CA VAL A 44 7.03 -2.96 3.61
C VAL A 44 7.97 -4.10 4.00
N PRO A 45 8.99 -3.87 4.86
CA PRO A 45 9.75 -4.97 5.45
C PRO A 45 8.81 -5.97 6.16
N PRO A 46 8.92 -7.29 5.93
CA PRO A 46 7.89 -8.27 6.36
C PRO A 46 7.61 -8.33 7.87
N TRP A 47 8.52 -7.83 8.69
CA TRP A 47 8.39 -7.77 10.16
C TRP A 47 7.85 -6.43 10.68
N TRP A 48 7.61 -5.43 9.80
CA TRP A 48 7.12 -4.11 10.19
C TRP A 48 5.60 -3.99 10.34
N PRO A 49 4.75 -4.67 9.55
CA PRO A 49 3.31 -4.38 9.55
C PRO A 49 2.66 -4.44 10.93
N ARG A 50 3.09 -5.39 11.78
CA ARG A 50 2.58 -5.51 13.16
C ARG A 50 2.98 -4.31 14.02
N GLU A 51 4.24 -3.89 13.92
CA GLU A 51 4.76 -2.76 14.70
C GLU A 51 4.14 -1.44 14.25
N LEU A 52 4.02 -1.24 12.92
CA LEU A 52 3.35 -0.06 12.35
C LEU A 52 1.88 0.00 12.77
N ALA A 53 1.17 -1.12 12.69
CA ALA A 53 -0.23 -1.20 13.11
C ALA A 53 -0.39 -0.92 14.62
N HIS A 54 0.48 -1.47 15.46
CA HIS A 54 0.49 -1.22 16.90
C HIS A 54 0.71 0.27 17.21
N ALA A 55 1.72 0.88 16.60
CA ALA A 55 2.02 2.30 16.81
C ALA A 55 0.87 3.22 16.35
N ALA A 56 0.15 2.83 15.30
CA ALA A 56 -0.96 3.59 14.75
C ALA A 56 -2.33 3.25 15.39
N GLY A 57 -2.42 2.29 16.30
CA GLY A 57 -3.70 1.84 16.86
C GLY A 57 -4.62 1.20 15.81
N ALA A 58 -4.06 0.41 14.90
CA ALA A 58 -4.77 -0.16 13.75
C ALA A 58 -4.73 -1.69 13.73
N GLU A 59 -5.71 -2.32 13.05
CA GLU A 59 -5.60 -3.70 12.57
C GLU A 59 -4.77 -3.74 11.29
N GLN A 60 -4.19 -4.92 10.98
CA GLN A 60 -3.42 -5.09 9.75
C GLN A 60 -3.72 -6.42 9.05
N ARG A 61 -3.56 -6.41 7.71
CA ARG A 61 -3.40 -7.61 6.88
C ARG A 61 -2.25 -7.39 5.91
N LEU A 62 -1.54 -8.45 5.58
CA LEU A 62 -0.43 -8.39 4.65
C LEU A 62 -0.44 -9.54 3.64
N VAL A 63 0.26 -9.34 2.53
CA VAL A 63 0.61 -10.38 1.57
C VAL A 63 2.11 -10.29 1.28
N MET A 64 2.78 -11.42 1.35
CA MET A 64 4.21 -11.52 1.03
C MET A 64 4.42 -11.41 -0.48
N THR A 65 5.35 -10.56 -0.89
CA THR A 65 5.79 -10.44 -2.28
C THR A 65 7.01 -11.32 -2.56
N SER A 66 7.84 -11.01 -3.56
CA SER A 66 8.99 -11.84 -3.94
C SER A 66 10.13 -11.85 -2.92
N ARG A 67 11.00 -12.87 -3.06
CA ARG A 67 12.36 -12.92 -2.49
C ARG A 67 12.44 -12.85 -0.96
N ASN A 68 11.46 -13.38 -0.28
CA ASN A 68 11.44 -13.45 1.19
C ASN A 68 12.21 -14.64 1.77
N GLN A 69 13.25 -15.13 1.09
CA GLN A 69 14.11 -16.18 1.59
C GLN A 69 15.03 -15.65 2.71
N LEU A 70 15.39 -16.54 3.67
CA LEU A 70 16.29 -16.20 4.78
C LEU A 70 15.83 -14.98 5.62
N LEU A 71 14.55 -14.84 5.89
CA LEU A 71 13.97 -13.72 6.66
C LEU A 71 14.73 -13.36 7.95
N PRO A 72 15.16 -14.33 8.82
CA PRO A 72 15.91 -13.99 10.04
C PRO A 72 17.22 -13.27 9.75
N VAL A 73 17.97 -13.73 8.74
CA VAL A 73 19.25 -13.11 8.33
C VAL A 73 19.00 -11.71 7.77
N ARG A 74 17.97 -11.55 6.95
CA ARG A 74 17.57 -10.28 6.36
C ARG A 74 17.12 -9.27 7.42
N ARG A 75 16.34 -9.71 8.41
CA ARG A 75 15.96 -8.88 9.55
C ARG A 75 17.19 -8.39 10.32
N LEU A 76 18.16 -9.27 10.59
CA LEU A 76 19.39 -8.90 11.26
C LEU A 76 20.22 -7.88 10.45
N LEU A 77 20.32 -8.07 9.13
CA LEU A 77 20.99 -7.14 8.23
C LEU A 77 20.26 -5.80 8.16
N ALA A 78 18.93 -5.80 8.08
CA ALA A 78 18.12 -4.58 8.04
C ALA A 78 18.26 -3.74 9.32
N ILE A 79 18.39 -4.38 10.49
CA ILE A 79 18.59 -3.69 11.76
C ILE A 79 20.00 -3.08 11.83
N ARG A 80 21.04 -3.81 11.37
CA ARG A 80 22.43 -3.39 11.49
C ARG A 80 22.93 -2.53 10.30
N ARG A 81 22.42 -2.79 9.12
CA ARG A 81 22.82 -2.17 7.85
C ARG A 81 21.63 -2.06 6.90
N PRO A 82 20.62 -1.20 7.22
CA PRO A 82 19.37 -1.12 6.45
C PRO A 82 19.63 -0.74 4.99
N ASP A 83 20.64 0.09 4.71
CA ASP A 83 20.97 0.56 3.37
C ASP A 83 21.51 -0.56 2.45
N LEU A 84 21.90 -1.71 2.99
CA LEU A 84 22.24 -2.90 2.21
C LEU A 84 21.00 -3.69 1.74
N MET A 85 19.82 -3.40 2.29
CA MET A 85 18.55 -3.99 1.86
C MET A 85 18.13 -3.36 0.54
N ARG A 86 18.62 -3.90 -0.56
CA ARG A 86 18.23 -3.45 -1.91
C ARG A 86 16.80 -3.89 -2.23
N SER A 87 16.15 -3.18 -3.16
CA SER A 87 14.79 -3.44 -3.66
C SER A 87 14.54 -4.90 -4.10
N GLY A 88 15.56 -5.58 -4.61
CA GLY A 88 15.51 -7.02 -4.90
C GLY A 88 15.42 -7.93 -3.67
N GLY A 89 15.37 -7.39 -2.50
CA GLY A 89 15.45 -8.08 -1.23
C GLY A 89 14.17 -8.70 -0.69
N GLY A 90 13.03 -8.60 -1.35
CA GLY A 90 11.73 -9.04 -0.88
C GLY A 90 11.04 -7.98 -0.01
N GLY A 91 9.80 -8.23 0.32
CA GLY A 91 8.95 -7.33 1.08
C GLY A 91 7.55 -7.90 1.21
N CYS A 92 6.66 -7.09 1.71
CA CYS A 92 5.22 -7.37 1.68
C CYS A 92 4.45 -6.09 1.33
N ASN A 93 3.20 -6.27 0.89
CA ASN A 93 2.23 -5.20 0.88
C ASN A 93 1.35 -5.36 2.12
N ALA A 94 1.00 -4.25 2.76
CA ALA A 94 0.17 -4.25 3.96
C ALA A 94 -1.00 -3.28 3.82
N ILE A 95 -2.13 -3.61 4.42
CA ILE A 95 -3.25 -2.71 4.64
C ILE A 95 -3.42 -2.56 6.14
N LEU A 96 -3.44 -1.31 6.61
CA LEU A 96 -3.76 -0.96 7.99
C LEU A 96 -5.15 -0.33 8.02
N ALA A 97 -5.96 -0.67 9.01
CA ALA A 97 -7.30 -0.10 9.21
C ALA A 97 -7.40 0.40 10.65
N ARG A 98 -7.71 1.69 10.82
CA ARG A 98 -7.83 2.36 12.11
C ARG A 98 -9.30 2.62 12.44
N GLY A 99 -9.68 2.45 13.70
CA GLY A 99 -11.05 2.74 14.15
C GLY A 99 -12.14 1.82 13.60
N THR A 100 -11.78 0.73 12.92
CA THR A 100 -12.69 -0.25 12.33
C THR A 100 -12.09 -1.64 12.34
N THR A 101 -12.93 -2.67 12.23
CA THR A 101 -12.48 -4.06 12.19
C THR A 101 -12.44 -4.60 10.76
N ILE A 102 -11.49 -5.49 10.51
CA ILE A 102 -11.32 -6.18 9.24
C ILE A 102 -12.13 -7.48 9.25
N ALA A 103 -13.26 -7.50 8.55
CA ALA A 103 -14.16 -8.64 8.50
C ALA A 103 -13.69 -9.76 7.55
N GLU A 104 -12.99 -9.40 6.46
CA GLU A 104 -12.54 -10.38 5.45
C GLU A 104 -11.21 -9.93 4.85
N HIS A 105 -10.40 -10.90 4.39
CA HIS A 105 -9.16 -10.64 3.65
C HIS A 105 -9.09 -11.58 2.45
N ARG A 106 -8.95 -11.01 1.25
CA ARG A 106 -8.75 -11.73 -0.02
C ARG A 106 -7.42 -11.37 -0.66
N ARG A 107 -6.91 -12.27 -1.50
CA ARG A 107 -5.67 -12.08 -2.23
C ARG A 107 -5.72 -12.76 -3.58
N LEU A 108 -5.12 -12.12 -4.59
CA LEU A 108 -4.95 -12.63 -5.94
C LEU A 108 -3.52 -12.44 -6.37
N ARG A 109 -2.88 -13.50 -6.87
CA ARG A 109 -1.55 -13.37 -7.47
C ARG A 109 -1.69 -12.88 -8.89
N LEU A 110 -1.14 -11.70 -9.17
CA LEU A 110 -1.18 -11.04 -10.49
C LEU A 110 -0.02 -11.50 -11.37
N CYS A 111 1.17 -11.67 -10.79
CA CYS A 111 2.36 -12.10 -11.50
C CYS A 111 3.20 -13.07 -10.66
N ARG A 112 3.91 -13.99 -11.31
CA ARG A 112 4.82 -14.94 -10.67
C ARG A 112 6.29 -14.62 -10.94
N LEU A 113 6.60 -14.20 -12.16
CA LEU A 113 7.95 -13.94 -12.66
C LEU A 113 7.99 -12.63 -13.44
N PRO A 114 9.05 -11.83 -13.36
CA PRO A 114 10.28 -12.03 -12.59
C PRO A 114 10.11 -11.84 -11.08
N GLU A 115 9.07 -11.13 -10.66
CA GLU A 115 8.71 -10.89 -9.26
C GLU A 115 7.26 -11.27 -9.00
N GLN A 116 6.99 -11.78 -7.80
CA GLN A 116 5.61 -12.07 -7.42
C GLN A 116 4.90 -10.76 -7.08
N ARG A 117 3.87 -10.46 -7.86
CA ARG A 117 2.97 -9.34 -7.61
C ARG A 117 1.63 -9.87 -7.12
N TRP A 118 1.09 -9.18 -6.14
CA TRP A 118 -0.15 -9.57 -5.49
C TRP A 118 -1.06 -8.36 -5.35
N LEU A 119 -2.33 -8.58 -5.67
CA LEU A 119 -3.43 -7.79 -5.12
C LEU A 119 -3.84 -8.41 -3.80
N HIS A 120 -4.06 -7.61 -2.79
CA HIS A 120 -4.81 -8.04 -1.63
C HIS A 120 -5.82 -6.98 -1.21
N ALA A 121 -6.96 -7.44 -0.68
CA ALA A 121 -8.05 -6.57 -0.29
C ALA A 121 -8.64 -7.02 1.04
N ILE A 122 -9.15 -6.05 1.78
CA ILE A 122 -9.91 -6.27 3.01
C ILE A 122 -11.33 -5.79 2.82
N ARG A 123 -12.29 -6.42 3.51
CA ARG A 123 -13.61 -5.88 3.73
C ARG A 123 -13.71 -5.39 5.15
N LEU A 124 -14.08 -4.13 5.31
CA LEU A 124 -14.33 -3.53 6.62
C LEU A 124 -15.69 -3.97 7.17
N ALA A 125 -15.90 -3.87 8.47
CA ALA A 125 -17.20 -4.14 9.09
C ALA A 125 -18.32 -3.26 8.52
N SER A 126 -17.99 -2.07 8.01
CA SER A 126 -18.93 -1.18 7.29
C SER A 126 -19.36 -1.69 5.91
N GLY A 127 -18.75 -2.77 5.40
CA GLY A 127 -19.01 -3.33 4.07
C GLY A 127 -18.10 -2.79 2.96
N ILE A 128 -17.35 -1.73 3.19
CA ILE A 128 -16.41 -1.16 2.21
C ILE A 128 -15.26 -2.13 1.96
N TRP A 129 -14.89 -2.30 0.69
CA TRP A 129 -13.69 -3.01 0.28
C TRP A 129 -12.52 -2.04 0.09
N ALA A 130 -11.34 -2.41 0.55
CA ALA A 130 -10.10 -1.67 0.32
C ALA A 130 -9.03 -2.62 -0.21
N ALA A 131 -8.50 -2.32 -1.38
CA ALA A 131 -7.54 -3.14 -2.10
C ALA A 131 -6.21 -2.40 -2.27
N ASN A 132 -5.12 -3.14 -2.13
CA ASN A 132 -3.75 -2.64 -2.23
C ASN A 132 -2.98 -3.40 -3.32
N LEU A 133 -2.34 -2.65 -4.20
CA LEU A 133 -1.56 -3.12 -5.34
C LEU A 133 -0.14 -2.54 -5.29
N HIS A 134 0.86 -3.32 -5.68
CA HIS A 134 2.14 -2.85 -6.16
C HIS A 134 2.42 -3.55 -7.49
N ALA A 135 2.28 -2.83 -8.61
CA ALA A 135 2.43 -3.36 -9.95
C ALA A 135 3.91 -3.53 -10.35
N THR A 136 4.14 -4.20 -11.46
CA THR A 136 5.48 -4.43 -12.00
C THR A 136 6.13 -3.11 -12.42
N ALA A 137 7.35 -2.84 -11.91
CA ALA A 137 8.19 -1.74 -12.37
C ALA A 137 8.84 -2.07 -13.73
N HIS A 138 9.18 -1.03 -14.50
CA HIS A 138 9.94 -1.11 -15.76
C HIS A 138 9.27 -1.89 -16.92
N ASP A 139 7.98 -2.25 -16.79
CA ASP A 139 7.17 -2.86 -17.85
C ASP A 139 5.74 -2.31 -17.78
N SER A 140 5.50 -1.19 -18.42
CA SER A 140 4.22 -0.48 -18.39
C SER A 140 3.05 -1.31 -18.94
N ALA A 141 3.30 -2.14 -19.96
CA ALA A 141 2.26 -3.00 -20.51
C ALA A 141 1.84 -4.09 -19.51
N ARG A 142 2.79 -4.63 -18.76
CA ARG A 142 2.51 -5.58 -17.68
C ARG A 142 1.82 -4.89 -16.51
N ALA A 143 2.31 -3.74 -16.07
CA ALA A 143 1.70 -2.95 -15.01
C ALA A 143 0.23 -2.62 -15.32
N ALA A 144 -0.08 -2.23 -16.57
CA ALA A 144 -1.45 -1.99 -17.00
C ALA A 144 -2.33 -3.25 -16.94
N ARG A 145 -1.83 -4.41 -17.36
CA ARG A 145 -2.57 -5.68 -17.23
C ARG A 145 -2.80 -6.07 -15.76
N GLU A 146 -1.80 -5.88 -14.91
CA GLU A 146 -1.92 -6.15 -13.47
C GLU A 146 -2.94 -5.21 -12.82
N ALA A 147 -2.94 -3.93 -13.19
CA ALA A 147 -3.93 -2.95 -12.73
C ALA A 147 -5.35 -3.33 -13.17
N ALA A 148 -5.55 -3.72 -14.44
CA ALA A 148 -6.84 -4.18 -14.95
C ALA A 148 -7.33 -5.45 -14.24
N GLN A 149 -6.45 -6.43 -13.98
CA GLN A 149 -6.80 -7.63 -13.22
C GLN A 149 -7.15 -7.30 -11.76
N ALA A 150 -6.43 -6.36 -11.13
CA ALA A 150 -6.69 -5.90 -9.77
C ALA A 150 -8.05 -5.20 -9.69
N SER A 151 -8.35 -4.32 -10.66
CA SER A 151 -9.64 -3.65 -10.81
C SER A 151 -10.79 -4.66 -10.88
N ALA A 152 -10.75 -5.56 -11.87
CA ALA A 152 -11.79 -6.56 -12.09
C ALA A 152 -12.01 -7.47 -10.86
N ALA A 153 -10.92 -7.91 -10.22
CA ALA A 153 -11.00 -8.76 -9.04
C ALA A 153 -11.62 -8.00 -7.84
N THR A 154 -11.23 -6.74 -7.63
CA THR A 154 -11.76 -5.93 -6.52
C THR A 154 -13.25 -5.66 -6.71
N LEU A 155 -13.69 -5.28 -7.91
CA LEU A 155 -15.12 -5.08 -8.22
C LEU A 155 -15.92 -6.39 -8.06
N SER A 156 -15.35 -7.51 -8.49
CA SER A 156 -15.98 -8.83 -8.31
C SER A 156 -16.14 -9.19 -6.83
N TRP A 157 -15.14 -8.89 -6.00
CA TRP A 157 -15.23 -9.14 -4.55
C TRP A 157 -16.20 -8.18 -3.86
N ALA A 158 -16.22 -6.94 -4.30
CA ALA A 158 -17.14 -5.93 -3.77
C ALA A 158 -18.60 -6.22 -4.12
N ALA A 159 -18.88 -6.87 -5.27
CA ALA A 159 -20.22 -7.25 -5.71
C ALA A 159 -21.24 -6.09 -5.63
N GLY A 160 -20.83 -4.89 -6.03
CA GLY A 160 -21.61 -3.66 -5.99
C GLY A 160 -21.49 -2.86 -4.68
N ALA A 161 -20.79 -3.37 -3.66
CA ALA A 161 -20.48 -2.57 -2.47
C ALA A 161 -19.41 -1.52 -2.78
N PRO A 162 -19.33 -0.42 -2.01
CA PRO A 162 -18.29 0.59 -2.15
C PRO A 162 -16.89 0.00 -2.06
N ALA A 163 -15.99 0.46 -2.93
CA ALA A 163 -14.63 -0.06 -2.99
C ALA A 163 -13.59 1.05 -3.21
N VAL A 164 -12.39 0.82 -2.66
CA VAL A 164 -11.18 1.60 -2.87
C VAL A 164 -10.11 0.66 -3.43
N LEU A 165 -9.40 1.09 -4.46
CA LEU A 165 -8.21 0.43 -5.01
C LEU A 165 -7.08 1.45 -5.05
N GLY A 166 -6.01 1.21 -4.31
CA GLY A 166 -4.87 2.12 -4.30
C GLY A 166 -3.55 1.38 -4.23
N GLY A 167 -2.47 2.12 -4.41
CA GLY A 167 -1.12 1.60 -4.35
C GLY A 167 -0.18 2.24 -5.35
N ASP A 168 0.98 1.60 -5.50
CA ASP A 168 1.98 1.91 -6.50
C ASP A 168 1.67 1.13 -7.79
N PHE A 169 1.13 1.83 -8.78
CA PHE A 169 0.77 1.24 -10.07
C PHE A 169 1.93 1.20 -11.07
N ASN A 170 3.05 1.86 -10.78
CA ASN A 170 4.18 2.04 -11.69
C ASN A 170 3.77 2.63 -13.06
N LEU A 171 2.67 3.38 -13.09
CA LEU A 171 2.10 4.07 -14.25
C LEU A 171 1.70 5.48 -13.84
N ARG A 172 2.18 6.50 -14.57
CA ARG A 172 1.83 7.90 -14.28
C ARG A 172 0.44 8.30 -14.71
N ARG A 173 -0.11 7.60 -15.68
CA ARG A 173 -1.48 7.81 -16.19
C ARG A 173 -2.17 6.48 -16.30
N LEU A 174 -3.31 6.39 -15.68
CA LEU A 174 -4.10 5.17 -15.64
C LEU A 174 -5.59 5.54 -15.53
N GLU A 175 -6.39 4.91 -16.36
CA GLU A 175 -7.84 4.91 -16.27
C GLU A 175 -8.30 3.47 -16.06
N LEU A 176 -9.28 3.27 -15.19
CA LEU A 176 -9.83 1.96 -14.86
C LEU A 176 -11.34 1.99 -15.03
N ASP A 177 -11.88 1.09 -15.85
CA ASP A 177 -13.32 0.99 -16.07
C ASP A 177 -14.07 0.68 -14.77
N GLY A 178 -15.10 1.45 -14.48
CA GLY A 178 -15.91 1.32 -13.27
C GLY A 178 -15.31 1.96 -12.01
N TRP A 179 -14.27 2.79 -12.19
CA TRP A 179 -13.61 3.52 -11.12
C TRP A 179 -13.49 5.00 -11.42
N ASP A 180 -13.67 5.82 -10.41
CA ASP A 180 -13.30 7.23 -10.43
C ASP A 180 -11.88 7.38 -9.87
N HIS A 181 -11.03 8.16 -10.54
CA HIS A 181 -9.70 8.49 -10.06
C HIS A 181 -9.81 9.54 -8.94
N ALA A 182 -9.70 9.12 -7.69
CA ALA A 182 -9.79 10.00 -6.52
C ALA A 182 -8.55 10.89 -6.35
N GLY A 183 -7.42 10.49 -6.94
CA GLY A 183 -6.18 11.26 -6.99
C GLY A 183 -4.93 10.40 -6.90
N GLY A 184 -3.77 11.06 -7.00
CA GLY A 184 -2.47 10.37 -7.00
C GLY A 184 -1.31 11.34 -7.04
N HIS A 185 -0.11 10.79 -6.95
CA HIS A 185 1.16 11.48 -7.16
C HIS A 185 2.13 10.55 -7.89
N ASP A 186 2.65 10.99 -9.04
CA ASP A 186 3.54 10.25 -9.95
C ASP A 186 2.93 8.88 -10.34
N VAL A 187 3.32 7.78 -9.71
CA VAL A 187 2.88 6.41 -9.98
C VAL A 187 1.96 5.82 -8.89
N ASP A 188 1.76 6.59 -7.82
CA ASP A 188 0.92 6.22 -6.69
C ASP A 188 -0.48 6.79 -6.88
N HIS A 189 -1.50 5.93 -6.96
CA HIS A 189 -2.88 6.33 -7.24
C HIS A 189 -3.88 5.75 -6.25
N ILE A 190 -5.02 6.45 -6.11
CA ILE A 190 -6.20 5.99 -5.39
C ILE A 190 -7.40 6.10 -6.32
N PHE A 191 -8.08 4.99 -6.53
CA PHE A 191 -9.34 4.86 -7.27
C PHE A 191 -10.47 4.47 -6.34
N VAL A 192 -11.69 4.91 -6.66
CA VAL A 192 -12.88 4.61 -5.87
C VAL A 192 -14.02 4.15 -6.78
N SER A 193 -14.86 3.27 -6.24
CA SER A 193 -16.11 2.85 -6.86
C SER A 193 -17.22 2.98 -5.82
N GLY A 194 -18.12 3.94 -6.02
CA GLY A 194 -19.23 4.28 -5.12
C GLY A 194 -18.98 5.50 -4.23
N PRO A 195 -17.99 5.54 -3.33
CA PRO A 195 -17.71 6.74 -2.54
C PRO A 195 -17.14 7.86 -3.41
N ALA A 196 -17.54 9.12 -3.15
CA ALA A 196 -17.01 10.27 -3.85
C ALA A 196 -15.81 10.88 -3.09
N PRO A 197 -14.75 11.36 -3.76
CA PRO A 197 -13.71 12.15 -3.12
C PRO A 197 -14.28 13.51 -2.69
N THR A 198 -14.06 13.88 -1.43
CA THR A 198 -14.47 15.18 -0.87
C THR A 198 -13.32 16.14 -0.67
N SER A 199 -12.09 15.65 -0.83
CA SER A 199 -10.88 16.47 -0.85
C SER A 199 -10.08 16.18 -2.11
N GLN A 200 -9.32 17.16 -2.57
CA GLN A 200 -8.24 16.86 -3.52
C GLN A 200 -7.21 15.95 -2.83
N ALA A 201 -6.68 14.99 -3.58
CA ALA A 201 -5.54 14.23 -3.10
C ALA A 201 -4.34 15.16 -2.89
N HIS A 202 -3.63 14.94 -1.81
CA HIS A 202 -2.43 15.70 -1.46
C HIS A 202 -1.36 14.78 -0.90
N THR A 203 -0.11 15.20 -1.03
CA THR A 203 1.02 14.52 -0.43
C THR A 203 1.23 15.00 0.99
N LEU A 204 1.68 14.08 1.86
CA LEU A 204 2.06 14.41 3.23
C LEU A 204 3.56 14.63 3.32
N ASP A 205 3.97 15.47 4.28
CA ASP A 205 5.39 15.62 4.59
C ASP A 205 5.92 14.35 5.26
N HIS A 206 6.89 13.74 4.62
CA HIS A 206 7.55 12.50 5.06
C HIS A 206 9.06 12.69 5.30
N GLY A 207 9.55 13.95 5.21
CA GLY A 207 10.97 14.26 5.35
C GLY A 207 11.81 13.50 4.33
N SER A 208 12.78 12.73 4.81
CA SER A 208 13.66 11.90 3.98
C SER A 208 13.19 10.44 3.84
N LEU A 209 12.07 10.05 4.46
CA LEU A 209 11.59 8.67 4.45
C LEU A 209 11.02 8.30 3.08
N SER A 210 11.47 7.18 2.52
CA SER A 210 11.09 6.70 1.18
C SER A 210 11.54 7.62 0.03
N ASP A 211 11.46 7.10 -1.20
CA ASP A 211 11.56 7.83 -2.47
C ASP A 211 10.17 8.13 -3.08
N HIS A 212 9.11 7.68 -2.42
CA HIS A 212 7.72 7.96 -2.75
C HIS A 212 7.08 8.90 -1.72
N ALA A 213 6.38 9.92 -2.20
CA ALA A 213 5.56 10.75 -1.35
C ALA A 213 4.25 10.04 -0.96
N PRO A 214 3.86 10.03 0.33
CA PRO A 214 2.58 9.47 0.73
C PRO A 214 1.43 10.31 0.17
N VAL A 215 0.44 9.66 -0.42
CA VAL A 215 -0.74 10.31 -1.01
C VAL A 215 -1.95 10.04 -0.14
N MET A 216 -2.68 11.09 0.21
CA MET A 216 -3.91 11.00 1.02
C MET A 216 -5.10 11.66 0.31
N VAL A 217 -6.27 11.03 0.41
CA VAL A 217 -7.55 11.55 -0.04
C VAL A 217 -8.62 11.27 1.01
N THR A 218 -9.59 12.18 1.16
CA THR A 218 -10.77 11.94 1.98
C THR A 218 -11.96 11.64 1.07
N LEU A 219 -12.70 10.59 1.40
CA LEU A 219 -13.89 10.10 0.70
C LEU A 219 -15.11 10.31 1.57
N GLU A 220 -16.26 10.57 0.95
CA GLU A 220 -17.59 10.54 1.58
C GLU A 220 -18.53 9.64 0.78
N GLY A 221 -19.32 8.88 1.49
CA GLY A 221 -20.34 7.99 0.95
C GLY A 221 -21.48 7.81 1.92
#